data_98b3c5fc768ce800a2d60143aaadc8bc
#
_entry.id   98b3c5fc768ce800a2d60143aaadc8bc
#
_cell.length_a   1.000
_cell.length_b   1.000
_cell.length_c   1.000
_cell.angle_alpha   90.00
_cell.angle_beta   90.00
_cell.angle_gamma   90.00
#
_symmetry.space_group_name_H-M   'P 1'
#
loop_
_entity.id
_entity.type
_entity.pdbx_description
1 polymer ?
#
loop_
_entity_poly.entity_id
_entity_poly.type
_entity_poly.pdbx_seq_one_letter_code
_entity_poly.pdbx_strand_id
1 'polypeptide(L)'
;NFKFDFYFVKSSKSDIRTENSDAKYPYRLFSPTHRRSWLKRNIGVKIYRDGFRVRPYGENGDDWLHLSDRYAKNPVGAGHRKGGYHIRQNQIVGAVGISRIDNVFLQDKSGREGLQENEVFDVFKEILLGIINQMEIDRNTIMYSLSKLYDIKHPKEKSKKDADKAQKDGYVTVETFNAVSNGYTVLKEELEEKEVEMRLLRNLASTGLIITSFSHELKNFKTIAETRSDTLIGMLKGIISEEDLLNKGYGPYDNPYRFAKELKIKDQQIKSWLEFSINSISNYKKDKTWIHLD
;
A
#
# COMPACT_ATOMS: atom_id res chain seq x y z
N ASN A 1 26.43 -36.53 -23.46
CA ASN A 1 26.49 -35.26 -22.75
C ASN A 1 25.76 -34.18 -23.60
N PHE A 2 24.89 -33.36 -23.00
CA PHE A 2 24.21 -32.26 -23.68
C PHE A 2 24.10 -31.05 -22.71
N LYS A 3 23.89 -29.86 -23.25
CA LYS A 3 23.67 -28.65 -22.48
C LYS A 3 22.25 -28.16 -22.68
N PHE A 4 21.53 -27.85 -21.58
CA PHE A 4 20.18 -27.29 -21.63
C PHE A 4 20.11 -26.02 -20.81
N ASP A 5 19.94 -24.90 -21.48
CA ASP A 5 19.70 -23.58 -20.88
C ASP A 5 18.26 -23.17 -21.18
N PHE A 6 17.51 -22.73 -20.16
CA PHE A 6 16.18 -22.19 -20.39
C PHE A 6 15.80 -21.12 -19.37
N TYR A 7 14.88 -20.27 -19.77
CA TYR A 7 14.37 -19.16 -19.00
C TYR A 7 12.85 -19.22 -18.96
N PHE A 8 12.29 -19.04 -17.76
CA PHE A 8 10.86 -18.88 -17.58
C PHE A 8 10.47 -17.43 -17.84
N VAL A 9 9.42 -17.24 -18.65
CA VAL A 9 8.87 -15.92 -19.00
C VAL A 9 7.46 -15.78 -18.45
N LYS A 10 7.27 -14.86 -17.50
CA LYS A 10 5.95 -14.54 -16.99
C LYS A 10 5.17 -13.72 -18.01
N SER A 11 3.99 -14.18 -18.40
CA SER A 11 3.11 -13.54 -19.39
C SER A 11 2.01 -12.66 -18.76
N SER A 12 1.78 -12.80 -17.45
CA SER A 12 0.70 -12.10 -16.74
C SER A 12 1.06 -10.63 -16.42
N LYS A 13 0.11 -9.73 -16.65
CA LYS A 13 0.23 -8.29 -16.30
C LYS A 13 -0.10 -7.97 -14.85
N SER A 14 -0.59 -8.93 -14.08
CA SER A 14 -1.23 -8.70 -12.78
C SER A 14 -0.31 -8.20 -11.66
N ASP A 15 1.02 -8.20 -11.87
CA ASP A 15 1.99 -7.91 -10.82
C ASP A 15 2.92 -6.73 -11.16
N ILE A 16 2.44 -5.76 -11.91
CA ILE A 16 3.22 -4.56 -12.31
C ILE A 16 3.34 -3.54 -11.16
N ARG A 17 2.66 -3.76 -10.04
CA ARG A 17 2.65 -2.83 -8.89
C ARG A 17 3.58 -3.31 -7.79
N THR A 18 4.87 -3.15 -7.96
CA THR A 18 5.85 -3.80 -7.09
C THR A 18 6.72 -2.87 -6.28
N GLU A 19 6.36 -1.63 -6.13
CA GLU A 19 6.96 -0.77 -5.11
C GLU A 19 6.31 -0.94 -3.73
N ASN A 20 5.18 -1.66 -3.65
CA ASN A 20 4.54 -1.98 -2.38
C ASN A 20 5.14 -3.25 -1.78
N SER A 21 5.69 -3.14 -0.58
CA SER A 21 6.14 -4.25 0.28
C SER A 21 5.05 -5.30 0.55
N ASP A 22 3.79 -4.98 0.28
CA ASP A 22 2.60 -5.82 0.50
C ASP A 22 2.13 -6.59 -0.74
N ALA A 23 2.93 -6.63 -1.80
CA ALA A 23 2.58 -7.43 -2.97
C ALA A 23 2.63 -8.93 -2.65
N LYS A 24 1.56 -9.67 -3.02
CA LYS A 24 1.48 -11.13 -2.84
C LYS A 24 2.69 -11.87 -3.43
N TYR A 25 3.21 -11.36 -4.54
CA TYR A 25 4.38 -11.88 -5.22
C TYR A 25 5.32 -10.71 -5.55
N PRO A 26 6.47 -10.61 -4.90
CA PRO A 26 7.43 -9.55 -5.15
C PRO A 26 8.15 -9.78 -6.49
N TYR A 27 7.75 -9.09 -7.52
CA TYR A 27 8.42 -9.10 -8.82
C TYR A 27 8.94 -7.71 -9.15
N ARG A 28 10.12 -7.66 -9.78
CA ARG A 28 10.62 -6.40 -10.35
C ARG A 28 9.78 -5.99 -11.56
N LEU A 29 9.56 -4.70 -11.72
CA LEU A 29 8.94 -4.10 -12.88
C LEU A 29 9.67 -4.53 -14.16
N PHE A 30 8.92 -5.08 -15.09
CA PHE A 30 9.42 -5.60 -16.33
C PHE A 30 8.58 -5.03 -17.47
N SER A 31 9.19 -4.21 -18.35
CA SER A 31 8.46 -3.65 -19.49
C SER A 31 8.20 -4.75 -20.54
N PRO A 32 6.95 -5.20 -20.74
CA PRO A 32 6.66 -6.25 -21.70
C PRO A 32 6.68 -5.77 -23.15
N THR A 33 6.62 -4.45 -23.38
CA THR A 33 6.39 -3.87 -24.72
C THR A 33 7.57 -4.08 -25.65
N HIS A 34 8.80 -3.82 -25.20
CA HIS A 34 10.02 -3.99 -25.98
C HIS A 34 10.42 -5.45 -26.21
N ARG A 35 9.86 -6.38 -25.45
CA ARG A 35 10.22 -7.81 -25.51
C ARG A 35 9.23 -8.66 -26.27
N ARG A 36 8.04 -8.17 -26.58
CA ARG A 36 7.02 -8.97 -27.30
C ARG A 36 7.51 -9.50 -28.64
N SER A 37 8.16 -8.66 -29.43
CA SER A 37 8.69 -9.06 -30.73
C SER A 37 9.84 -10.07 -30.61
N TRP A 38 10.69 -9.89 -29.59
CA TRP A 38 11.77 -10.83 -29.29
C TRP A 38 11.21 -12.16 -28.78
N LEU A 39 10.29 -12.13 -27.82
CA LEU A 39 9.64 -13.33 -27.28
C LEU A 39 8.91 -14.11 -28.36
N LYS A 40 8.14 -13.43 -29.23
CA LYS A 40 7.42 -14.08 -30.34
C LYS A 40 8.36 -14.90 -31.24
N ARG A 41 9.62 -14.46 -31.43
CA ARG A 41 10.63 -15.15 -32.25
C ARG A 41 11.40 -16.22 -31.46
N ASN A 42 11.47 -16.12 -30.14
CA ASN A 42 12.36 -16.95 -29.33
C ASN A 42 11.65 -17.90 -28.37
N ILE A 43 10.33 -17.83 -28.25
CA ILE A 43 9.51 -18.74 -27.43
C ILE A 43 9.72 -20.20 -27.89
N GLY A 44 9.67 -21.11 -26.93
CA GLY A 44 9.86 -22.53 -27.12
C GLY A 44 11.28 -23.00 -26.82
N VAL A 45 11.49 -24.29 -26.89
CA VAL A 45 12.78 -24.94 -26.68
C VAL A 45 13.37 -25.33 -28.03
N LYS A 46 14.53 -24.78 -28.34
CA LYS A 46 15.24 -24.97 -29.62
C LYS A 46 16.36 -25.97 -29.44
N ILE A 47 16.63 -26.78 -30.47
CA ILE A 47 17.75 -27.71 -30.50
C ILE A 47 18.85 -27.14 -31.43
N TYR A 48 20.07 -27.18 -30.93
CA TYR A 48 21.28 -26.84 -31.68
C TYR A 48 22.24 -28.02 -31.66
N ARG A 49 22.76 -28.38 -32.83
CA ARG A 49 23.79 -29.41 -33.00
C ARG A 49 25.08 -28.78 -33.49
N ASP A 50 26.13 -28.91 -32.72
CA ASP A 50 27.44 -28.30 -33.04
C ASP A 50 27.33 -26.83 -33.42
N GLY A 51 26.44 -26.09 -32.76
CA GLY A 51 26.16 -24.68 -33.03
C GLY A 51 25.14 -24.39 -34.12
N PHE A 52 24.71 -25.39 -34.90
CA PHE A 52 23.70 -25.24 -35.96
C PHE A 52 22.31 -25.60 -35.46
N ARG A 53 21.33 -24.76 -35.82
CA ARG A 53 19.95 -24.99 -35.41
C ARG A 53 19.32 -26.18 -36.12
N VAL A 54 18.74 -27.08 -35.35
CA VAL A 54 17.95 -28.21 -35.89
C VAL A 54 16.48 -27.80 -35.93
N ARG A 55 15.90 -27.69 -37.12
CA ARG A 55 14.48 -27.37 -37.31
C ARG A 55 13.64 -28.66 -37.28
N PRO A 56 12.33 -28.59 -36.93
CA PRO A 56 11.52 -27.39 -36.61
C PRO A 56 11.49 -27.02 -35.12
N TYR A 57 12.21 -27.71 -34.26
CA TYR A 57 12.09 -27.63 -32.80
C TYR A 57 12.04 -26.20 -32.26
N GLY A 58 10.92 -25.88 -31.55
CA GLY A 58 10.68 -24.58 -30.94
C GLY A 58 10.47 -23.42 -31.92
N GLU A 59 10.03 -23.72 -33.16
CA GLU A 59 9.63 -22.71 -34.15
C GLU A 59 8.11 -22.50 -34.14
N ASN A 60 7.66 -21.27 -34.37
CA ASN A 60 6.29 -20.87 -34.74
C ASN A 60 5.14 -21.72 -34.12
N GLY A 61 5.23 -22.05 -32.84
CA GLY A 61 4.20 -22.84 -32.16
C GLY A 61 4.46 -24.33 -32.11
N ASP A 62 5.58 -24.82 -32.65
CA ASP A 62 5.99 -26.21 -32.50
C ASP A 62 6.28 -26.55 -31.02
N ASP A 63 5.36 -27.26 -30.39
CA ASP A 63 5.42 -27.70 -28.98
C ASP A 63 5.86 -29.17 -28.89
N TRP A 64 7.04 -29.48 -29.41
CA TRP A 64 7.58 -30.84 -29.47
C TRP A 64 7.77 -31.49 -28.09
N LEU A 65 7.83 -30.70 -26.99
CA LEU A 65 7.82 -31.16 -25.61
C LEU A 65 6.41 -31.31 -25.01
N HIS A 66 5.36 -30.99 -25.76
CA HIS A 66 3.97 -31.06 -25.32
C HIS A 66 3.67 -30.31 -23.99
N LEU A 67 4.32 -29.16 -23.79
CA LEU A 67 4.18 -28.36 -22.58
C LEU A 67 2.75 -27.78 -22.45
N SER A 68 2.16 -27.39 -23.57
CA SER A 68 0.79 -26.85 -23.60
C SER A 68 -0.24 -27.93 -23.28
N ASP A 69 -0.03 -29.16 -23.73
CA ASP A 69 -0.90 -30.30 -23.42
C ASP A 69 -0.82 -30.69 -21.94
N ARG A 70 0.39 -30.67 -21.36
CA ARG A 70 0.59 -30.89 -19.91
C ARG A 70 -0.18 -29.85 -19.09
N TYR A 71 -0.08 -28.59 -19.47
CA TYR A 71 -0.84 -27.52 -18.83
C TYR A 71 -2.36 -27.69 -19.00
N ALA A 72 -2.82 -28.05 -20.21
CA ALA A 72 -4.25 -28.22 -20.49
C ALA A 72 -4.89 -29.33 -19.65
N LYS A 73 -4.15 -30.42 -19.37
CA LYS A 73 -4.62 -31.53 -18.52
C LYS A 73 -4.76 -31.09 -17.04
N ASN A 74 -3.98 -30.11 -16.59
CA ASN A 74 -4.02 -29.65 -15.21
C ASN A 74 -3.76 -28.10 -15.13
N PRO A 75 -4.76 -27.28 -15.46
CA PRO A 75 -4.61 -25.83 -15.59
C PRO A 75 -4.62 -25.11 -14.23
N VAL A 76 -3.64 -25.38 -13.37
CA VAL A 76 -3.51 -24.77 -12.06
C VAL A 76 -2.45 -23.66 -12.04
N GLY A 77 -2.62 -22.70 -11.14
CA GLY A 77 -1.66 -21.62 -10.91
C GLY A 77 -0.44 -22.09 -10.10
N ALA A 78 0.68 -21.35 -10.23
CA ALA A 78 1.93 -21.68 -9.53
C ALA A 78 1.81 -21.70 -7.99
N GLY A 79 0.86 -20.98 -7.40
CA GLY A 79 0.59 -20.99 -5.94
C GLY A 79 -0.45 -22.01 -5.49
N HIS A 80 -0.77 -23.00 -6.29
CA HIS A 80 -1.77 -24.00 -5.95
C HIS A 80 -1.27 -24.99 -4.89
N ARG A 81 -2.08 -25.25 -3.87
CA ARG A 81 -1.71 -26.07 -2.70
C ARG A 81 -1.29 -27.51 -3.05
N LYS A 82 -1.99 -28.10 -4.00
CA LYS A 82 -1.79 -29.53 -4.35
C LYS A 82 -0.65 -29.77 -5.34
N GLY A 83 0.10 -28.74 -5.73
CA GLY A 83 1.06 -28.86 -6.81
C GLY A 83 0.39 -28.96 -8.18
N GLY A 84 1.04 -29.64 -9.12
CA GLY A 84 0.51 -29.85 -10.47
C GLY A 84 0.61 -28.62 -11.37
N TYR A 85 1.37 -27.61 -10.99
CA TYR A 85 1.65 -26.46 -11.84
C TYR A 85 2.52 -26.88 -13.01
N HIS A 86 2.09 -26.53 -14.23
CA HIS A 86 2.84 -26.73 -15.46
C HIS A 86 3.03 -25.41 -16.20
N ILE A 87 4.20 -25.23 -16.79
CA ILE A 87 4.46 -24.08 -17.67
C ILE A 87 3.91 -24.37 -19.08
N ARG A 88 3.52 -23.29 -19.77
CA ARG A 88 3.10 -23.38 -21.17
C ARG A 88 4.29 -23.16 -22.08
N GLN A 89 4.22 -23.63 -23.32
CA GLN A 89 5.22 -23.37 -24.33
C GLN A 89 5.54 -21.87 -24.48
N ASN A 90 4.53 -21.00 -24.42
CA ASN A 90 4.71 -19.55 -24.53
C ASN A 90 5.30 -18.89 -23.27
N GLN A 91 5.66 -19.64 -22.27
CA GLN A 91 6.30 -19.19 -21.03
C GLN A 91 7.75 -19.68 -20.87
N ILE A 92 8.29 -20.34 -21.88
CA ILE A 92 9.67 -20.83 -21.87
C ILE A 92 10.44 -20.33 -23.10
N VAL A 93 11.67 -19.96 -22.88
CA VAL A 93 12.66 -19.72 -23.92
C VAL A 93 13.84 -20.61 -23.58
N GLY A 94 14.16 -21.57 -24.42
CA GLY A 94 15.22 -22.54 -24.14
C GLY A 94 16.03 -22.91 -25.35
N ALA A 95 17.24 -23.38 -25.08
CA ALA A 95 18.15 -23.93 -26.07
C ALA A 95 18.81 -25.20 -25.54
N VAL A 96 18.75 -26.27 -26.30
CA VAL A 96 19.44 -27.52 -26.04
C VAL A 96 20.58 -27.67 -27.03
N GLY A 97 21.79 -27.79 -26.52
CA GLY A 97 23.00 -28.04 -27.32
C GLY A 97 23.35 -29.54 -27.29
N ILE A 98 23.40 -30.15 -28.44
CA ILE A 98 23.86 -31.52 -28.66
C ILE A 98 25.07 -31.55 -29.62
N SER A 99 25.85 -32.59 -29.55
CA SER A 99 27.04 -32.81 -30.43
C SER A 99 26.89 -34.09 -31.24
N ARG A 100 27.44 -34.09 -32.45
CA ARG A 100 27.53 -35.29 -33.26
C ARG A 100 28.42 -36.35 -32.61
N ILE A 101 29.41 -35.92 -31.85
CA ILE A 101 30.39 -36.83 -31.23
C ILE A 101 29.79 -37.41 -29.97
N ASP A 102 29.23 -36.63 -29.08
CA ASP A 102 28.74 -37.09 -27.77
C ASP A 102 27.32 -37.70 -27.84
N ASN A 103 26.53 -37.29 -28.86
CA ASN A 103 25.14 -37.71 -29.01
C ASN A 103 24.91 -38.47 -30.32
N VAL A 104 25.73 -39.45 -30.61
CA VAL A 104 25.74 -40.26 -31.85
C VAL A 104 24.38 -40.89 -32.16
N PHE A 105 23.63 -41.29 -31.13
CA PHE A 105 22.33 -41.93 -31.26
C PHE A 105 21.17 -40.99 -31.57
N LEU A 106 21.35 -39.68 -31.37
CA LEU A 106 20.41 -38.66 -31.82
C LEU A 106 20.68 -38.31 -33.28
N GLN A 107 20.20 -39.08 -34.19
CA GLN A 107 20.50 -38.94 -35.63
C GLN A 107 19.54 -37.96 -36.31
N ASP A 108 20.04 -37.27 -37.35
CA ASP A 108 19.18 -36.40 -38.16
C ASP A 108 18.30 -37.25 -39.10
N LYS A 109 17.07 -36.77 -39.35
CA LYS A 109 16.22 -37.37 -40.40
C LYS A 109 16.88 -37.19 -41.77
N SER A 110 16.65 -38.11 -42.68
CA SER A 110 17.23 -38.07 -44.05
C SER A 110 16.94 -36.76 -44.82
N GLY A 111 15.81 -36.13 -44.55
CA GLY A 111 15.41 -34.81 -45.09
C GLY A 111 16.06 -33.62 -44.40
N ARG A 112 16.93 -33.81 -43.42
CA ARG A 112 17.52 -32.77 -42.56
C ARG A 112 16.53 -31.91 -41.79
N GLU A 113 15.28 -32.35 -41.70
CA GLU A 113 14.21 -31.66 -40.93
C GLU A 113 13.91 -32.47 -39.66
N GLY A 114 14.68 -32.22 -38.62
CA GLY A 114 14.50 -32.81 -37.29
C GLY A 114 15.39 -33.99 -37.04
N LEU A 115 15.22 -34.55 -35.81
CA LEU A 115 15.89 -35.76 -35.32
C LEU A 115 15.00 -36.96 -35.56
N GLN A 116 15.62 -38.15 -35.74
CA GLN A 116 14.87 -39.38 -35.81
C GLN A 116 14.16 -39.67 -34.46
N GLU A 117 12.86 -39.93 -34.55
CA GLU A 117 12.01 -40.28 -33.40
C GLU A 117 12.21 -41.73 -33.05
N ASN A 118 13.21 -42.03 -32.24
CA ASN A 118 13.55 -43.33 -31.74
C ASN A 118 13.55 -43.35 -30.20
N GLU A 119 13.73 -44.48 -29.57
CA GLU A 119 13.75 -44.62 -28.11
C GLU A 119 14.74 -43.68 -27.43
N VAL A 120 15.88 -43.39 -28.05
CA VAL A 120 16.89 -42.45 -27.51
C VAL A 120 16.36 -41.03 -27.52
N PHE A 121 15.62 -40.65 -28.55
CA PHE A 121 14.97 -39.31 -28.62
C PHE A 121 13.87 -39.21 -27.59
N ASP A 122 13.11 -40.28 -27.33
CA ASP A 122 12.07 -40.26 -26.30
C ASP A 122 12.68 -40.12 -24.90
N VAL A 123 13.73 -40.88 -24.58
CA VAL A 123 14.48 -40.69 -23.32
C VAL A 123 15.06 -39.29 -23.20
N PHE A 124 15.59 -38.76 -24.29
CA PHE A 124 16.09 -37.38 -24.31
C PHE A 124 14.98 -36.36 -23.97
N LYS A 125 13.78 -36.51 -24.55
CA LYS A 125 12.60 -35.69 -24.21
C LYS A 125 12.23 -35.82 -22.72
N GLU A 126 12.20 -37.05 -22.20
CA GLU A 126 11.85 -37.30 -20.80
C GLU A 126 12.84 -36.64 -19.84
N ILE A 127 14.14 -36.64 -20.15
CA ILE A 127 15.15 -35.95 -19.34
C ILE A 127 14.89 -34.44 -19.32
N LEU A 128 14.64 -33.84 -20.47
CA LEU A 128 14.33 -32.40 -20.57
C LEU A 128 13.06 -32.05 -19.81
N LEU A 129 12.01 -32.86 -19.95
CA LEU A 129 10.77 -32.72 -19.21
C LEU A 129 10.98 -32.88 -17.71
N GLY A 130 11.85 -33.79 -17.28
CA GLY A 130 12.24 -33.99 -15.88
C GLY A 130 12.89 -32.70 -15.29
N ILE A 131 13.81 -32.10 -16.05
CA ILE A 131 14.47 -30.85 -15.64
C ILE A 131 13.44 -29.69 -15.53
N ILE A 132 12.55 -29.57 -16.52
CA ILE A 132 11.48 -28.57 -16.51
C ILE A 132 10.54 -28.82 -15.32
N ASN A 133 10.16 -30.07 -15.07
CA ASN A 133 9.29 -30.46 -13.96
C ASN A 133 9.90 -30.10 -12.59
N GLN A 134 11.21 -30.28 -12.42
CA GLN A 134 11.88 -29.86 -11.19
C GLN A 134 11.73 -28.35 -10.96
N MET A 135 11.93 -27.53 -11.99
CA MET A 135 11.70 -26.07 -11.90
C MET A 135 10.22 -25.75 -11.62
N GLU A 136 9.28 -26.49 -12.19
CA GLU A 136 7.85 -26.33 -11.92
C GLU A 136 7.53 -26.60 -10.44
N ILE A 137 8.13 -27.65 -9.84
CA ILE A 137 7.97 -28.00 -8.41
C ILE A 137 8.55 -26.91 -7.53
N ASP A 138 9.79 -26.49 -7.80
CA ASP A 138 10.46 -25.43 -7.03
C ASP A 138 9.67 -24.12 -7.05
N ARG A 139 9.22 -23.73 -8.25
CA ARG A 139 8.39 -22.56 -8.43
C ARG A 139 7.05 -22.66 -7.70
N ASN A 140 6.40 -23.81 -7.77
CA ASN A 140 5.14 -24.05 -7.06
C ASN A 140 5.33 -23.93 -5.55
N THR A 141 6.38 -24.52 -5.00
CA THR A 141 6.70 -24.46 -3.58
C THR A 141 6.92 -23.03 -3.10
N ILE A 142 7.72 -22.25 -3.82
CA ILE A 142 7.98 -20.86 -3.50
C ILE A 142 6.68 -20.02 -3.59
N MET A 143 5.93 -20.13 -4.68
CA MET A 143 4.73 -19.35 -4.89
C MET A 143 3.62 -19.70 -3.89
N TYR A 144 3.50 -20.96 -3.51
CA TYR A 144 2.57 -21.41 -2.48
C TYR A 144 2.95 -20.83 -1.11
N SER A 145 4.23 -20.87 -0.75
CA SER A 145 4.73 -20.31 0.51
C SER A 145 4.51 -18.80 0.58
N LEU A 146 4.80 -18.07 -0.50
CA LEU A 146 4.52 -16.63 -0.60
C LEU A 146 3.02 -16.34 -0.49
N SER A 147 2.17 -17.16 -1.13
CA SER A 147 0.71 -17.02 -1.01
C SER A 147 0.25 -17.19 0.43
N LYS A 148 0.79 -18.19 1.15
CA LYS A 148 0.47 -18.38 2.57
C LYS A 148 0.91 -17.23 3.45
N LEU A 149 2.12 -16.72 3.26
CA LEU A 149 2.61 -15.56 4.00
C LEU A 149 1.75 -14.32 3.76
N TYR A 150 1.33 -14.10 2.53
CA TYR A 150 0.40 -13.03 2.20
C TYR A 150 -0.94 -13.19 2.92
N ASP A 151 -1.51 -14.39 2.89
CA ASP A 151 -2.81 -14.67 3.54
C ASP A 151 -2.74 -14.51 5.07
N ILE A 152 -1.58 -14.77 5.69
CA ILE A 152 -1.34 -14.51 7.13
C ILE A 152 -1.28 -13.01 7.41
N LYS A 153 -0.60 -12.23 6.57
CA LYS A 153 -0.49 -10.77 6.70
C LYS A 153 -1.80 -10.03 6.39
N HIS A 154 -2.65 -10.62 5.55
CA HIS A 154 -3.91 -10.01 5.09
C HIS A 154 -5.13 -10.88 5.43
N PRO A 155 -5.44 -11.11 6.71
CA PRO A 155 -6.50 -12.02 7.14
C PRO A 155 -7.89 -11.61 6.66
N LYS A 156 -8.15 -10.30 6.53
CA LYS A 156 -9.42 -9.76 6.01
C LYS A 156 -9.66 -10.11 4.54
N GLU A 157 -8.65 -9.92 3.69
CA GLU A 157 -8.77 -10.26 2.27
C GLU A 157 -8.95 -11.77 2.07
N LYS A 158 -8.25 -12.56 2.88
CA LYS A 158 -8.42 -14.02 2.88
C LYS A 158 -9.84 -14.40 3.30
N SER A 159 -10.31 -13.87 4.42
CA SER A 159 -11.66 -14.10 4.93
C SER A 159 -12.72 -13.79 3.87
N LYS A 160 -12.62 -12.63 3.21
CA LYS A 160 -13.55 -12.24 2.14
C LYS A 160 -13.50 -13.22 0.95
N LYS A 161 -12.31 -13.59 0.47
CA LYS A 161 -12.15 -14.54 -0.64
C LYS A 161 -12.71 -15.92 -0.32
N ASP A 162 -12.48 -16.39 0.91
CA ASP A 162 -12.95 -17.69 1.36
C ASP A 162 -14.48 -17.70 1.54
N ALA A 163 -15.06 -16.59 2.03
CA ALA A 163 -16.51 -16.42 2.11
C ALA A 163 -17.17 -16.38 0.73
N ASP A 164 -16.62 -15.58 -0.23
CA ASP A 164 -17.10 -15.50 -1.61
C ASP A 164 -17.02 -16.87 -2.31
N LYS A 165 -15.99 -17.65 -2.02
CA LYS A 165 -15.84 -19.00 -2.56
C LYS A 165 -16.86 -19.96 -1.97
N ALA A 166 -17.04 -19.96 -0.65
CA ALA A 166 -18.04 -20.80 0.02
C ALA A 166 -19.46 -20.50 -0.48
N GLN A 167 -19.77 -19.23 -0.73
CA GLN A 167 -21.06 -18.83 -1.31
C GLN A 167 -21.27 -19.39 -2.73
N LYS A 168 -20.20 -19.43 -3.55
CA LYS A 168 -20.28 -19.99 -4.91
C LYS A 168 -20.36 -21.51 -4.91
N ASP A 169 -19.61 -22.16 -4.04
CA ASP A 169 -19.51 -23.62 -3.97
C ASP A 169 -20.67 -24.25 -3.21
N GLY A 170 -21.46 -23.45 -2.46
CA GLY A 170 -22.63 -23.88 -1.69
C GLY A 170 -22.31 -24.71 -0.45
N TYR A 171 -21.04 -24.79 -0.03
CA TYR A 171 -20.62 -25.48 1.20
C TYR A 171 -19.49 -24.72 1.91
N VAL A 172 -19.41 -24.91 3.22
CA VAL A 172 -18.38 -24.29 4.08
C VAL A 172 -17.49 -25.37 4.66
N THR A 173 -16.19 -25.24 4.44
CA THR A 173 -15.21 -26.11 5.09
C THR A 173 -14.79 -25.55 6.45
N VAL A 174 -14.24 -26.39 7.34
CA VAL A 174 -13.68 -25.95 8.63
C VAL A 174 -12.58 -24.88 8.42
N GLU A 175 -11.76 -25.04 7.38
CA GLU A 175 -10.72 -24.07 7.03
C GLU A 175 -11.33 -22.72 6.65
N THR A 176 -12.40 -22.72 5.86
CA THR A 176 -13.16 -21.50 5.46
C THR A 176 -13.79 -20.84 6.67
N PHE A 177 -14.45 -21.62 7.54
CA PHE A 177 -15.05 -21.12 8.78
C PHE A 177 -14.00 -20.45 9.67
N ASN A 178 -12.87 -21.10 9.91
CA ASN A 178 -11.80 -20.53 10.73
C ASN A 178 -11.21 -19.24 10.10
N ALA A 179 -11.05 -19.19 8.78
CA ALA A 179 -10.57 -18.00 8.09
C ALA A 179 -11.55 -16.82 8.24
N VAL A 180 -12.85 -17.07 8.10
CA VAL A 180 -13.90 -16.05 8.27
C VAL A 180 -13.98 -15.59 9.74
N SER A 181 -13.90 -16.51 10.69
CA SER A 181 -13.90 -16.22 12.13
C SER A 181 -12.70 -15.33 12.52
N ASN A 182 -11.50 -15.67 12.06
CA ASN A 182 -10.30 -14.86 12.30
C ASN A 182 -10.42 -13.47 11.66
N GLY A 183 -10.94 -13.39 10.44
CA GLY A 183 -11.20 -12.11 9.77
C GLY A 183 -12.19 -11.23 10.53
N TYR A 184 -13.24 -11.83 11.09
CA TYR A 184 -14.22 -11.13 11.93
C TYR A 184 -13.58 -10.57 13.22
N THR A 185 -12.73 -11.37 13.89
CA THR A 185 -12.02 -10.92 15.11
C THR A 185 -11.15 -9.69 14.82
N VAL A 186 -10.34 -9.76 13.75
CA VAL A 186 -9.48 -8.63 13.36
C VAL A 186 -10.30 -7.38 13.00
N LEU A 187 -11.42 -7.54 12.29
CA LEU A 187 -12.31 -6.43 11.96
C LEU A 187 -12.95 -5.80 13.20
N LYS A 188 -13.30 -6.63 14.20
CA LYS A 188 -13.85 -6.15 15.46
C LYS A 188 -12.84 -5.33 16.26
N GLU A 189 -11.60 -5.81 16.37
CA GLU A 189 -10.51 -5.09 17.03
C GLU A 189 -10.26 -3.72 16.38
N GLU A 190 -10.18 -3.67 15.04
CA GLU A 190 -10.02 -2.41 14.32
C GLU A 190 -11.20 -1.46 14.49
N LEU A 191 -12.43 -1.99 14.58
CA LEU A 191 -13.61 -1.16 14.84
C LEU A 191 -13.50 -0.50 16.21
N GLU A 192 -13.11 -1.27 17.24
CA GLU A 192 -12.91 -0.78 18.59
C GLU A 192 -11.81 0.32 18.64
N GLU A 193 -10.68 0.11 17.96
CA GLU A 193 -9.63 1.12 17.82
C GLU A 193 -10.14 2.40 17.15
N LYS A 194 -10.88 2.27 16.05
CA LYS A 194 -11.47 3.41 15.33
C LYS A 194 -12.51 4.14 16.16
N GLU A 195 -13.28 3.46 16.99
CA GLU A 195 -14.22 4.10 17.91
C GLU A 195 -13.49 4.94 18.98
N VAL A 196 -12.38 4.45 19.51
CA VAL A 196 -11.54 5.20 20.45
C VAL A 196 -10.95 6.44 19.76
N GLU A 197 -10.40 6.30 18.58
CA GLU A 197 -9.86 7.41 17.78
C GLU A 197 -10.95 8.48 17.50
N MET A 198 -12.13 8.05 17.10
CA MET A 198 -13.29 8.93 16.86
C MET A 198 -13.71 9.69 18.13
N ARG A 199 -13.72 9.04 19.30
CA ARG A 199 -14.00 9.72 20.59
C ARG A 199 -12.94 10.77 20.90
N LEU A 200 -11.66 10.47 20.68
CA LEU A 200 -10.57 11.42 20.86
C LEU A 200 -10.72 12.63 19.93
N LEU A 201 -10.99 12.40 18.64
CA LEU A 201 -11.19 13.46 17.66
C LEU A 201 -12.39 14.35 18.00
N ARG A 202 -13.52 13.76 18.45
CA ARG A 202 -14.70 14.52 18.91
C ARG A 202 -14.39 15.38 20.13
N ASN A 203 -13.66 14.86 21.12
CA ASN A 203 -13.22 15.59 22.27
C ASN A 203 -12.30 16.76 21.89
N LEU A 204 -11.33 16.53 20.99
CA LEU A 204 -10.44 17.58 20.48
C LEU A 204 -11.21 18.66 19.73
N ALA A 205 -12.16 18.29 18.87
CA ALA A 205 -13.00 19.22 18.15
C ALA A 205 -13.87 20.06 19.10
N SER A 206 -14.51 19.44 20.09
CA SER A 206 -15.31 20.13 21.11
C SER A 206 -14.46 21.11 21.91
N THR A 207 -13.29 20.68 22.39
CA THR A 207 -12.34 21.55 23.10
C THR A 207 -11.88 22.71 22.21
N GLY A 208 -11.64 22.46 20.94
CA GLY A 208 -11.28 23.50 19.96
C GLY A 208 -12.36 24.57 19.77
N LEU A 209 -13.64 24.18 19.76
CA LEU A 209 -14.77 25.10 19.69
C LEU A 209 -14.87 25.95 20.97
N ILE A 210 -14.75 25.33 22.14
CA ILE A 210 -14.76 26.02 23.44
C ILE A 210 -13.62 27.05 23.49
N ILE A 211 -12.41 26.67 23.15
CA ILE A 211 -11.24 27.58 23.11
C ILE A 211 -11.47 28.72 22.14
N THR A 212 -12.11 28.46 21.00
CA THR A 212 -12.37 29.51 19.99
C THR A 212 -13.41 30.52 20.50
N SER A 213 -14.50 30.02 21.09
CA SER A 213 -15.53 30.84 21.72
C SER A 213 -14.95 31.70 22.85
N PHE A 214 -14.18 31.07 23.74
CA PHE A 214 -13.51 31.73 24.85
C PHE A 214 -12.53 32.81 24.37
N SER A 215 -11.76 32.55 23.33
CA SER A 215 -10.85 33.55 22.74
C SER A 215 -11.60 34.76 22.19
N HIS A 216 -12.79 34.54 21.62
CA HIS A 216 -13.64 35.64 21.13
C HIS A 216 -14.16 36.51 22.28
N GLU A 217 -14.63 35.88 23.37
CA GLU A 217 -15.07 36.61 24.56
C GLU A 217 -13.92 37.38 25.22
N LEU A 218 -12.71 36.80 25.34
CA LEU A 218 -11.54 37.53 25.84
C LEU A 218 -11.19 38.76 25.01
N LYS A 219 -11.34 38.72 23.68
CA LYS A 219 -11.15 39.87 22.80
C LYS A 219 -12.19 40.97 23.07
N ASN A 220 -13.44 40.58 23.28
CA ASN A 220 -14.50 41.53 23.61
C ASN A 220 -14.23 42.23 24.95
N PHE A 221 -13.85 41.46 25.98
CA PHE A 221 -13.45 42.00 27.28
C PHE A 221 -12.25 42.94 27.17
N LYS A 222 -11.25 42.62 26.35
CA LYS A 222 -10.11 43.49 26.08
C LYS A 222 -10.58 44.86 25.52
N THR A 223 -11.43 44.83 24.50
CA THR A 223 -11.96 46.09 23.87
C THR A 223 -12.72 46.94 24.88
N ILE A 224 -13.54 46.33 25.75
CA ILE A 224 -14.26 47.03 26.82
C ILE A 224 -13.28 47.65 27.81
N ALA A 225 -12.28 46.90 28.27
CA ALA A 225 -11.27 47.37 29.21
C ALA A 225 -10.43 48.53 28.62
N GLU A 226 -10.19 48.53 27.31
CA GLU A 226 -9.43 49.59 26.63
C GLU A 226 -10.18 50.94 26.59
N THR A 227 -11.49 50.93 26.52
CA THR A 227 -12.28 52.15 26.21
C THR A 227 -13.05 52.70 27.39
N ARG A 228 -13.46 51.86 28.38
CA ARG A 228 -14.42 52.26 29.41
C ARG A 228 -13.92 53.39 30.32
N SER A 229 -12.64 53.37 30.73
CA SER A 229 -12.06 54.41 31.58
C SER A 229 -11.92 55.74 30.89
N ASP A 230 -11.50 55.75 29.63
CA ASP A 230 -11.40 56.97 28.83
C ASP A 230 -12.76 57.55 28.49
N THR A 231 -13.77 56.71 28.24
CA THR A 231 -15.16 57.12 28.04
C THR A 231 -15.69 57.76 29.32
N LEU A 232 -15.45 57.16 30.49
CA LEU A 232 -15.86 57.70 31.77
C LEU A 232 -15.23 59.07 32.03
N ILE A 233 -13.91 59.24 31.80
CA ILE A 233 -13.22 60.53 31.93
C ILE A 233 -13.78 61.55 30.97
N GLY A 234 -14.11 61.15 29.73
CA GLY A 234 -14.74 62.03 28.75
C GLY A 234 -16.12 62.52 29.19
N MET A 235 -16.95 61.63 29.71
CA MET A 235 -18.27 62.01 30.27
C MET A 235 -18.15 62.97 31.47
N LEU A 236 -17.21 62.66 32.40
CA LEU A 236 -16.96 63.55 33.55
C LEU A 236 -16.54 64.97 33.12
N LYS A 237 -15.65 65.08 32.12
CA LYS A 237 -15.22 66.36 31.57
C LYS A 237 -16.40 67.21 30.95
N GLY A 238 -17.40 66.49 30.41
CA GLY A 238 -18.60 67.13 29.87
C GLY A 238 -19.57 67.71 30.95
N ILE A 239 -19.44 67.18 32.21
CA ILE A 239 -20.33 67.58 33.31
C ILE A 239 -19.67 68.62 34.22
N ILE A 240 -18.42 68.37 34.63
CA ILE A 240 -17.70 69.23 35.59
C ILE A 240 -16.18 69.09 35.32
N SER A 241 -15.42 70.20 35.32
CA SER A 241 -13.98 70.10 35.20
C SER A 241 -13.29 69.55 36.48
N GLU A 242 -12.08 68.97 36.31
CA GLU A 242 -11.32 68.50 37.47
C GLU A 242 -10.91 69.62 38.43
N GLU A 243 -10.63 70.81 37.84
CA GLU A 243 -10.30 72.03 38.60
C GLU A 243 -11.49 72.57 39.44
N ASP A 244 -12.69 72.51 38.90
CA ASP A 244 -13.90 72.91 39.59
C ASP A 244 -14.22 72.03 40.79
N LEU A 245 -13.94 70.74 40.67
CA LEU A 245 -14.08 69.77 41.76
C LEU A 245 -13.09 70.05 42.90
N LEU A 246 -11.82 70.30 42.55
CA LEU A 246 -10.80 70.64 43.54
C LEU A 246 -11.15 71.99 44.28
N ASN A 247 -11.65 72.96 43.57
CA ASN A 247 -12.07 74.28 44.12
C ASN A 247 -13.29 74.12 45.04
N LYS A 248 -14.14 73.12 44.82
CA LYS A 248 -15.32 72.82 45.68
C LYS A 248 -14.97 72.01 46.94
N GLY A 249 -13.69 71.70 47.16
CA GLY A 249 -13.21 71.04 48.36
C GLY A 249 -13.44 69.53 48.40
N TYR A 250 -13.67 68.89 47.26
CA TYR A 250 -13.78 67.41 47.20
C TYR A 250 -12.45 66.78 47.57
N GLY A 251 -12.47 65.90 48.57
CA GLY A 251 -11.29 65.19 49.03
C GLY A 251 -10.75 64.14 48.05
N PRO A 252 -9.56 63.61 48.33
CA PRO A 252 -8.95 62.64 47.45
C PRO A 252 -9.78 61.36 47.23
N TYR A 253 -10.66 61.03 48.17
CA TYR A 253 -11.50 59.81 48.10
C TYR A 253 -12.86 60.07 47.44
N ASP A 254 -13.28 61.32 47.35
CA ASP A 254 -14.58 61.72 46.81
C ASP A 254 -14.46 62.30 45.37
N ASN A 255 -13.24 62.32 44.81
CA ASN A 255 -12.98 62.84 43.47
C ASN A 255 -13.19 61.76 42.40
N PRO A 256 -14.24 61.87 41.58
CA PRO A 256 -14.54 60.87 40.54
C PRO A 256 -13.47 60.75 39.47
N TYR A 257 -12.69 61.80 39.19
CA TYR A 257 -11.56 61.73 38.27
C TYR A 257 -10.43 60.85 38.77
N ARG A 258 -10.15 60.92 40.05
CA ARG A 258 -9.15 60.04 40.69
C ARG A 258 -9.57 58.59 40.56
N PHE A 259 -10.82 58.28 40.88
CA PHE A 259 -11.37 56.92 40.70
C PHE A 259 -11.27 56.44 39.24
N ALA A 260 -11.64 57.32 38.27
CA ALA A 260 -11.53 56.97 36.85
C ALA A 260 -10.07 56.75 36.41
N LYS A 261 -9.09 57.50 36.95
CA LYS A 261 -7.65 57.31 36.70
C LYS A 261 -7.14 55.98 37.33
N GLU A 262 -7.54 55.66 38.54
CA GLU A 262 -7.23 54.36 39.18
C GLU A 262 -7.85 53.21 38.40
N LEU A 263 -9.08 53.33 37.92
CA LEU A 263 -9.74 52.36 37.08
C LEU A 263 -8.94 52.16 35.77
N LYS A 264 -8.42 53.21 35.15
CA LYS A 264 -7.58 53.11 33.96
C LYS A 264 -6.32 52.29 34.17
N ILE A 265 -5.67 52.46 35.34
CA ILE A 265 -4.49 51.65 35.69
C ILE A 265 -4.86 50.14 35.81
N LYS A 266 -6.00 49.85 36.43
CA LYS A 266 -6.51 48.48 36.54
C LYS A 266 -6.90 47.91 35.21
N ASP A 267 -7.50 48.70 34.33
CA ASP A 267 -7.85 48.30 32.96
C ASP A 267 -6.61 47.97 32.12
N GLN A 268 -5.52 48.70 32.29
CA GLN A 268 -4.24 48.37 31.63
C GLN A 268 -3.67 47.03 32.13
N GLN A 269 -3.76 46.73 33.42
CA GLN A 269 -3.33 45.46 33.97
C GLN A 269 -4.18 44.29 33.42
N ILE A 270 -5.50 44.47 33.37
CA ILE A 270 -6.44 43.51 32.80
C ILE A 270 -6.12 43.27 31.32
N LYS A 271 -5.90 44.36 30.55
CA LYS A 271 -5.51 44.26 29.14
C LYS A 271 -4.27 43.43 28.92
N SER A 272 -3.19 43.68 29.69
CA SER A 272 -1.94 42.92 29.57
C SER A 272 -2.14 41.44 29.87
N TRP A 273 -2.96 41.13 30.87
CA TRP A 273 -3.28 39.74 31.21
C TRP A 273 -4.13 39.07 30.13
N LEU A 274 -5.10 39.76 29.54
CA LEU A 274 -5.94 39.26 28.44
C LEU A 274 -5.09 39.04 27.17
N GLU A 275 -4.15 39.92 26.84
CA GLU A 275 -3.22 39.78 25.71
C GLU A 275 -2.33 38.56 25.88
N PHE A 276 -1.79 38.33 27.06
CA PHE A 276 -1.01 37.15 27.37
C PHE A 276 -1.84 35.86 27.17
N SER A 277 -3.08 35.84 27.68
CA SER A 277 -3.99 34.70 27.57
C SER A 277 -4.38 34.39 26.12
N ILE A 278 -4.71 35.42 25.34
CA ILE A 278 -5.06 35.27 23.90
C ILE A 278 -3.87 34.77 23.10
N ASN A 279 -2.67 35.30 23.35
CA ASN A 279 -1.46 34.87 22.66
C ASN A 279 -1.07 33.42 22.99
N SER A 280 -1.20 33.00 24.25
CA SER A 280 -0.99 31.61 24.69
C SER A 280 -1.94 30.64 23.97
N ILE A 281 -3.22 30.99 23.84
CA ILE A 281 -4.22 30.20 23.12
C ILE A 281 -3.90 30.16 21.61
N SER A 282 -3.46 31.28 21.02
CA SER A 282 -3.12 31.36 19.59
C SER A 282 -1.89 30.54 19.23
N ASN A 283 -0.87 30.55 20.09
CA ASN A 283 0.34 29.74 19.89
C ASN A 283 0.02 28.24 20.00
N TYR A 284 -0.82 27.83 20.96
CA TYR A 284 -1.28 26.44 21.07
C TYR A 284 -2.00 25.93 19.80
N LYS A 285 -2.68 26.83 19.04
CA LYS A 285 -3.27 26.48 17.72
C LYS A 285 -2.21 26.30 16.64
N LYS A 286 -1.13 27.06 16.64
CA LYS A 286 -0.07 26.99 15.61
C LYS A 286 0.76 25.71 15.73
N ASP A 287 1.06 25.27 16.93
CA ASP A 287 1.85 24.05 17.16
C ASP A 287 1.13 22.76 16.79
N LYS A 288 -0.20 22.77 16.64
CA LYS A 288 -1.02 21.59 16.24
C LYS A 288 -1.26 21.41 14.75
N THR A 289 -0.78 22.32 13.89
CA THR A 289 -1.03 22.25 12.44
C THR A 289 -0.10 21.32 11.67
N TRP A 290 0.84 20.64 12.33
CA TRP A 290 1.82 19.73 11.68
C TRP A 290 1.83 18.35 12.35
N ILE A 291 0.71 17.63 12.28
CA ILE A 291 0.73 16.18 12.40
C ILE A 291 0.46 15.65 11.00
N HIS A 292 1.53 15.29 10.28
CA HIS A 292 1.42 14.41 9.12
C HIS A 292 0.95 13.06 9.64
N LEU A 293 -0.25 12.67 9.26
CA LEU A 293 -0.70 11.29 9.29
C LEU A 293 -0.17 10.65 8.00
N ASP A 294 0.98 9.96 8.13
CA ASP A 294 1.48 9.04 7.10
C ASP A 294 0.67 7.73 7.14
#